data_1eea82fcba3a799c30cc1aad78fc5db3
#
_entry.id   1eea82fcba3a799c30cc1aad78fc5db3
#
_cell.length_a   1.000
_cell.length_b   1.000
_cell.length_c   1.000
_cell.angle_alpha   90.00
_cell.angle_beta   90.00
_cell.angle_gamma   90.00
#
_symmetry.space_group_name_H-M   'P 1'
#
loop_
_entity.id
_entity.type
_entity.pdbx_description
1 polymer ?
#
loop_
_entity_poly.entity_id
_entity_poly.type
_entity_poly.pdbx_seq_one_letter_code
_entity_poly.pdbx_strand_id
1 'polypeptide(L)'
;LMLEEAGWEIGTSVREEVAVTGMPSPSGKGAVDYVLYDANGLPLAVVEAKRTSTDPDIGQQQAKLYADCLEQQTGQRPVIFYTNGYKTRIWNDVQGGPPRLVHGFYTQAELKRLIERRKNNPDLSSFPINADIVERYYQTRAIKAMLAAYQRKERAGLLIMATGTGKTRTAIALVDVLMKANVVQKALFLADRTSLVNQAHNAFKANLKDASFVNLLEDKNQVGRVYFSTYQTMIGLIDEKNADGTRQFGTGMFDLIIIDEAHRSVYQKFGEIFKYFDSLLVGLTATPRDEVDRDTYALFGLESGVPTDYYDLDQAIADGYLVPPKAYSVPLKFMREGVKYDELSEEEKQHWDSLNWGDEDAPEEVSASKINKELFNTGTIDLMLKHLMENGIKTEGGDRLGKTIIFAVNQKHAQFIADRFNENYPQYDGKFARVITHATKYPQSLIDDFSKKDLPEPQIAISVDMLDTGIDVPEVVNL
;
A
#
# COMPACT_ATOMS: atom_id res chain seq x y z
N LEU A 1 -9.37 10.49 29.60
CA LEU A 1 -8.18 9.87 28.98
C LEU A 1 -8.28 9.85 27.45
N MET A 2 -9.30 9.21 26.83
CA MET A 2 -9.41 9.13 25.35
C MET A 2 -9.62 10.49 24.66
N LEU A 3 -10.34 11.42 25.29
CA LEU A 3 -10.49 12.80 24.78
C LEU A 3 -9.18 13.56 24.87
N GLU A 4 -8.44 13.42 25.97
CA GLU A 4 -7.13 14.05 26.17
C GLU A 4 -6.09 13.54 25.15
N GLU A 5 -6.10 12.25 24.81
CA GLU A 5 -5.25 11.70 23.74
C GLU A 5 -5.53 12.32 22.36
N ALA A 6 -6.75 12.81 22.15
CA ALA A 6 -7.15 13.56 20.95
C ALA A 6 -6.93 15.08 21.09
N GLY A 7 -6.27 15.53 22.15
CA GLY A 7 -5.96 16.95 22.39
C GLY A 7 -7.14 17.79 22.93
N TRP A 8 -8.12 17.15 23.55
CA TRP A 8 -9.26 17.85 24.16
C TRP A 8 -9.00 18.14 25.64
N GLU A 9 -9.31 19.34 26.08
CA GLU A 9 -9.17 19.78 27.47
C GLU A 9 -10.53 19.96 28.14
N ILE A 10 -10.79 19.19 29.21
CA ILE A 10 -12.01 19.27 30.00
C ILE A 10 -12.05 20.63 30.73
N GLY A 11 -13.19 21.27 30.66
CA GLY A 11 -13.39 22.64 31.24
C GLY A 11 -13.02 23.77 30.28
N THR A 12 -12.25 23.54 29.23
CA THR A 12 -11.85 24.53 28.23
C THR A 12 -12.56 24.27 26.90
N SER A 13 -12.11 23.28 26.15
CA SER A 13 -12.69 22.89 24.86
C SER A 13 -13.76 21.79 24.98
N VAL A 14 -13.88 21.13 26.12
CA VAL A 14 -14.89 20.15 26.48
C VAL A 14 -15.72 20.67 27.64
N ARG A 15 -17.04 20.63 27.52
CA ARG A 15 -17.98 20.87 28.62
C ARG A 15 -18.76 19.61 28.94
N GLU A 16 -18.92 19.33 30.22
CA GLU A 16 -19.65 18.18 30.76
C GLU A 16 -21.08 18.60 31.12
N GLU A 17 -22.00 17.66 31.11
CA GLU A 17 -23.40 17.79 31.55
C GLU A 17 -24.10 19.04 30.93
N VAL A 18 -23.91 19.24 29.62
CA VAL A 18 -24.43 20.42 28.93
C VAL A 18 -25.95 20.35 28.80
N ALA A 19 -26.63 21.28 29.45
CA ALA A 19 -28.08 21.35 29.39
C ALA A 19 -28.58 21.74 27.98
N VAL A 20 -29.53 20.99 27.46
CA VAL A 20 -30.21 21.25 26.19
C VAL A 20 -31.72 21.31 26.38
N THR A 21 -32.40 22.04 25.50
CA THR A 21 -33.85 22.14 25.42
C THR A 21 -34.34 21.70 24.05
N GLY A 22 -35.61 21.25 23.99
CA GLY A 22 -36.18 20.73 22.74
C GLY A 22 -36.19 19.20 22.68
N MET A 23 -35.88 18.51 23.79
CA MET A 23 -35.97 17.04 23.85
C MET A 23 -37.46 16.60 23.79
N PRO A 24 -37.73 15.45 23.12
CA PRO A 24 -39.08 14.87 23.05
C PRO A 24 -39.44 14.17 24.37
N SER A 25 -39.25 14.85 25.49
CA SER A 25 -39.57 14.39 26.85
C SER A 25 -40.58 15.33 27.48
N PRO A 26 -41.37 14.92 28.51
CA PRO A 26 -42.33 15.80 29.18
C PRO A 26 -41.75 17.10 29.73
N SER A 27 -40.47 17.08 30.12
CA SER A 27 -39.72 18.27 30.59
C SER A 27 -39.17 19.13 29.46
N GLY A 28 -39.08 18.59 28.22
CA GLY A 28 -38.41 19.24 27.11
C GLY A 28 -36.89 19.48 27.31
N LYS A 29 -36.33 18.94 28.39
CA LYS A 29 -34.94 19.17 28.80
C LYS A 29 -34.11 17.89 28.75
N GLY A 30 -32.81 18.04 28.50
CA GLY A 30 -31.80 16.97 28.58
C GLY A 30 -30.45 17.53 29.00
N ALA A 31 -29.53 16.64 29.28
CA ALA A 31 -28.13 16.96 29.56
C ALA A 31 -27.23 16.04 28.68
N VAL A 32 -26.34 16.64 27.93
CA VAL A 32 -25.37 15.94 27.07
C VAL A 32 -24.15 15.64 27.93
N ASP A 33 -23.71 14.39 27.96
CA ASP A 33 -22.58 14.00 28.82
C ASP A 33 -21.34 14.86 28.51
N TYR A 34 -20.95 14.99 27.21
CA TYR A 34 -19.86 15.90 26.82
C TYR A 34 -20.18 16.58 25.48
N VAL A 35 -19.88 17.88 25.41
CA VAL A 35 -19.89 18.64 24.14
C VAL A 35 -18.50 19.18 23.86
N LEU A 36 -17.99 18.90 22.66
CA LEU A 36 -16.69 19.35 22.17
C LEU A 36 -16.89 20.63 21.37
N TYR A 37 -16.19 21.71 21.76
CA TYR A 37 -16.35 23.03 21.18
C TYR A 37 -15.18 23.48 20.36
N ASP A 38 -15.46 24.30 19.36
CA ASP A 38 -14.44 25.10 18.68
C ASP A 38 -14.06 26.33 19.51
N ALA A 39 -12.95 26.98 19.15
CA ALA A 39 -12.50 28.22 19.75
C ALA A 39 -13.52 29.36 19.62
N ASN A 40 -14.41 29.33 18.64
CA ASN A 40 -15.50 30.30 18.44
C ASN A 40 -16.77 29.98 19.27
N GLY A 41 -16.75 28.91 20.09
CA GLY A 41 -17.85 28.48 20.92
C GLY A 41 -18.93 27.68 20.22
N LEU A 42 -18.74 27.29 18.96
CA LEU A 42 -19.67 26.41 18.24
C LEU A 42 -19.41 24.94 18.58
N PRO A 43 -20.47 24.10 18.73
CA PRO A 43 -20.33 22.69 19.05
C PRO A 43 -19.80 21.91 17.82
N LEU A 44 -18.66 21.25 17.97
CA LEU A 44 -18.09 20.36 16.94
C LEU A 44 -18.61 18.93 17.06
N ALA A 45 -18.77 18.45 18.29
CA ALA A 45 -19.29 17.11 18.51
C ALA A 45 -20.08 17.01 19.84
N VAL A 46 -21.00 16.06 19.87
CA VAL A 46 -21.64 15.53 21.08
C VAL A 46 -21.07 14.15 21.38
N VAL A 47 -20.89 13.84 22.64
CA VAL A 47 -20.47 12.51 23.10
C VAL A 47 -21.48 12.02 24.14
N GLU A 48 -22.11 10.91 23.86
CA GLU A 48 -22.95 10.17 24.79
C GLU A 48 -22.15 8.99 25.37
N ALA A 49 -21.98 8.97 26.67
CA ALA A 49 -21.20 7.97 27.37
C ALA A 49 -22.08 6.97 28.12
N LYS A 50 -21.91 5.69 27.86
CA LYS A 50 -22.60 4.62 28.58
C LYS A 50 -21.61 3.90 29.50
N ARG A 51 -22.14 3.19 30.50
CA ARG A 51 -21.33 2.33 31.37
C ARG A 51 -20.63 1.26 30.54
N THR A 52 -19.44 0.87 30.95
CA THR A 52 -18.59 -0.12 30.27
C THR A 52 -19.27 -1.48 30.03
N SER A 53 -20.23 -1.84 30.90
CA SER A 53 -21.04 -3.07 30.79
C SER A 53 -22.22 -2.94 29.80
N THR A 54 -22.48 -1.75 29.24
CA THR A 54 -23.64 -1.46 28.39
C THR A 54 -23.18 -1.33 26.93
N ASP A 55 -23.99 -1.83 26.00
CA ASP A 55 -23.72 -1.63 24.56
C ASP A 55 -23.87 -0.13 24.25
N PRO A 56 -22.85 0.52 23.65
CA PRO A 56 -22.93 1.94 23.30
C PRO A 56 -24.07 2.25 22.31
N ASP A 57 -24.48 1.31 21.47
CA ASP A 57 -25.54 1.51 20.47
C ASP A 57 -26.90 1.88 21.10
N ILE A 58 -27.14 1.59 22.38
CA ILE A 58 -28.30 2.05 23.14
C ILE A 58 -28.33 3.58 23.25
N GLY A 59 -27.17 4.26 23.24
CA GLY A 59 -27.07 5.72 23.29
C GLY A 59 -27.25 6.43 21.94
N GLN A 60 -27.33 5.71 20.85
CA GLN A 60 -27.36 6.29 19.48
C GLN A 60 -28.49 7.30 19.28
N GLN A 61 -29.74 6.92 19.60
CA GLN A 61 -30.88 7.79 19.42
C GLN A 61 -30.85 9.00 20.34
N GLN A 62 -30.41 8.83 21.56
CA GLN A 62 -30.24 9.91 22.54
C GLN A 62 -29.20 10.93 22.07
N ALA A 63 -28.04 10.47 21.60
CA ALA A 63 -26.98 11.33 21.07
C ALA A 63 -27.45 12.11 19.83
N LYS A 64 -28.27 11.48 18.96
CA LYS A 64 -28.87 12.15 17.82
C LYS A 64 -29.82 13.29 18.25
N LEU A 65 -30.70 13.04 19.20
CA LEU A 65 -31.61 14.06 19.73
C LEU A 65 -30.83 15.23 20.36
N TYR A 66 -29.75 14.97 21.04
CA TYR A 66 -28.89 16.03 21.57
C TYR A 66 -28.25 16.86 20.45
N ALA A 67 -27.80 16.22 19.37
CA ALA A 67 -27.30 16.93 18.20
C ALA A 67 -28.39 17.80 17.54
N ASP A 68 -29.64 17.30 17.46
CA ASP A 68 -30.81 18.05 16.96
C ASP A 68 -31.06 19.31 17.82
N CYS A 69 -31.02 19.18 19.15
CA CYS A 69 -31.19 20.30 20.07
C CYS A 69 -30.08 21.35 19.94
N LEU A 70 -28.83 20.92 19.87
CA LEU A 70 -27.70 21.84 19.74
C LEU A 70 -27.68 22.56 18.39
N GLU A 71 -28.06 21.88 17.31
CA GLU A 71 -28.22 22.51 16.01
C GLU A 71 -29.28 23.61 16.02
N GLN A 72 -30.43 23.38 16.65
CA GLN A 72 -31.47 24.39 16.80
C GLN A 72 -31.01 25.59 17.62
N GLN A 73 -30.16 25.37 18.65
CA GLN A 73 -29.68 26.43 19.54
C GLN A 73 -28.52 27.24 18.93
N THR A 74 -27.67 26.61 18.13
CA THR A 74 -26.40 27.21 17.70
C THR A 74 -26.29 27.41 16.19
N GLY A 75 -27.16 26.80 15.41
CA GLY A 75 -27.10 26.79 13.94
C GLY A 75 -26.05 25.87 13.37
N GLN A 76 -25.29 25.13 14.21
CA GLN A 76 -24.30 24.16 13.76
C GLN A 76 -24.65 22.76 14.27
N ARG A 77 -24.82 21.80 13.36
CA ARG A 77 -25.00 20.40 13.72
C ARG A 77 -23.69 19.77 14.13
N PRO A 78 -23.55 19.33 15.40
CA PRO A 78 -22.34 18.63 15.83
C PRO A 78 -22.21 17.24 15.20
N VAL A 79 -21.00 16.70 15.18
CA VAL A 79 -20.75 15.27 14.90
C VAL A 79 -21.19 14.46 16.11
N ILE A 80 -21.75 13.30 15.88
CA ILE A 80 -22.27 12.46 16.95
C ILE A 80 -21.25 11.38 17.29
N PHE A 81 -20.86 11.32 18.58
CA PHE A 81 -20.16 10.18 19.15
C PHE A 81 -21.00 9.52 20.23
N TYR A 82 -20.91 8.21 20.33
CA TYR A 82 -21.39 7.48 21.47
C TYR A 82 -20.42 6.33 21.81
N THR A 83 -20.21 6.11 23.11
CA THR A 83 -19.17 5.24 23.61
C THR A 83 -19.53 4.57 24.93
N ASN A 84 -18.89 3.44 25.23
CA ASN A 84 -18.86 2.83 26.55
C ASN A 84 -17.43 2.74 27.13
N GLY A 85 -16.49 3.50 26.56
CA GLY A 85 -15.10 3.48 26.94
C GLY A 85 -14.25 2.40 26.26
N TYR A 86 -14.85 1.31 25.75
CA TYR A 86 -14.18 0.28 24.95
C TYR A 86 -14.50 0.37 23.48
N LYS A 87 -15.74 0.67 23.15
CA LYS A 87 -16.21 0.86 21.78
C LYS A 87 -16.67 2.29 21.62
N THR A 88 -16.11 2.98 20.65
CA THR A 88 -16.50 4.34 20.27
C THR A 88 -17.02 4.33 18.85
N ARG A 89 -18.21 4.93 18.65
CA ARG A 89 -18.77 5.11 17.33
C ARG A 89 -18.84 6.58 16.96
N ILE A 90 -18.59 6.87 15.70
CA ILE A 90 -18.80 8.20 15.08
C ILE A 90 -19.97 8.12 14.11
N TRP A 91 -20.81 9.13 14.12
CA TRP A 91 -21.92 9.27 13.18
C TRP A 91 -22.00 10.68 12.63
N ASN A 92 -21.66 10.81 11.35
CA ASN A 92 -21.86 12.02 10.57
C ASN A 92 -23.16 11.89 9.79
N ASP A 93 -24.29 12.06 10.47
CA ASP A 93 -25.63 11.78 9.97
C ASP A 93 -26.10 12.73 8.84
N VAL A 94 -25.50 13.93 8.74
CA VAL A 94 -25.80 14.91 7.66
C VAL A 94 -25.37 14.38 6.28
N GLN A 95 -24.26 13.64 6.22
CA GLN A 95 -23.75 13.08 4.94
C GLN A 95 -24.38 11.75 4.56
N GLY A 96 -25.25 11.22 5.42
CA GLY A 96 -25.83 9.88 5.27
C GLY A 96 -24.83 8.78 5.63
N GLY A 97 -25.31 7.56 5.68
CA GLY A 97 -24.52 6.39 6.08
C GLY A 97 -24.72 6.04 7.56
N PRO A 98 -24.42 4.79 7.92
CA PRO A 98 -24.57 4.29 9.28
C PRO A 98 -23.45 4.81 10.18
N PRO A 99 -23.64 4.76 11.51
CA PRO A 99 -22.56 4.96 12.47
C PRO A 99 -21.42 3.96 12.26
N ARG A 100 -20.18 4.41 12.49
CA ARG A 100 -18.97 3.60 12.30
C ARG A 100 -18.22 3.43 13.60
N LEU A 101 -17.61 2.27 13.80
CA LEU A 101 -16.67 2.04 14.87
C LEU A 101 -15.38 2.81 14.57
N VAL A 102 -14.85 3.54 15.56
CA VAL A 102 -13.57 4.28 15.47
C VAL A 102 -12.69 3.98 16.67
N HIS A 103 -11.40 4.09 16.48
CA HIS A 103 -10.41 3.73 17.50
C HIS A 103 -10.25 4.78 18.60
N GLY A 104 -10.72 6.01 18.36
CA GLY A 104 -10.64 7.12 19.29
C GLY A 104 -11.45 8.32 18.84
N PHE A 105 -11.39 9.40 19.61
CA PHE A 105 -12.01 10.66 19.23
C PHE A 105 -11.18 11.41 18.20
N TYR A 106 -11.84 12.18 17.39
CA TYR A 106 -11.21 13.09 16.44
C TYR A 106 -10.66 14.31 17.17
N THR A 107 -9.56 14.83 16.67
CA THR A 107 -9.02 16.14 17.11
C THR A 107 -9.95 17.28 16.69
N GLN A 108 -9.76 18.47 17.28
CA GLN A 108 -10.51 19.66 16.89
C GLN A 108 -10.38 19.97 15.40
N ALA A 109 -9.16 19.89 14.85
CA ALA A 109 -8.89 20.14 13.44
C ALA A 109 -9.58 19.12 12.51
N GLU A 110 -9.63 17.85 12.92
CA GLU A 110 -10.30 16.78 12.17
C GLU A 110 -11.82 16.97 12.15
N LEU A 111 -12.42 17.34 13.28
CA LEU A 111 -13.86 17.63 13.33
C LEU A 111 -14.22 18.88 12.51
N LYS A 112 -13.41 19.92 12.54
CA LYS A 112 -13.60 21.10 11.68
C LYS A 112 -13.61 20.72 10.21
N ARG A 113 -12.61 19.96 9.75
CA ARG A 113 -12.54 19.46 8.36
C ARG A 113 -13.80 18.67 8.00
N LEU A 114 -14.26 17.80 8.90
CA LEU A 114 -15.44 16.98 8.69
C LEU A 114 -16.72 17.84 8.54
N ILE A 115 -16.88 18.86 9.36
CA ILE A 115 -18.01 19.79 9.31
C ILE A 115 -17.96 20.70 8.07
N GLU A 116 -16.79 21.19 7.71
CA GLU A 116 -16.60 21.99 6.49
C GLU A 116 -16.97 21.21 5.22
N ARG A 117 -16.62 19.92 5.15
CA ARG A 117 -16.99 19.06 4.02
C ARG A 117 -18.51 18.83 3.90
N ARG A 118 -19.28 18.94 4.97
CA ARG A 118 -20.75 18.82 4.91
C ARG A 118 -21.38 19.88 4.00
N LYS A 119 -20.74 21.06 3.88
CA LYS A 119 -21.20 22.14 3.01
C LYS A 119 -21.06 21.81 1.52
N ASN A 120 -20.20 20.87 1.19
CA ASN A 120 -19.90 20.44 -0.16
C ASN A 120 -20.24 18.96 -0.29
N ASN A 121 -21.33 18.64 -0.98
CA ASN A 121 -21.63 17.28 -1.42
C ASN A 121 -21.53 17.24 -2.94
N PRO A 122 -20.29 17.28 -3.50
CA PRO A 122 -20.11 17.40 -4.94
C PRO A 122 -20.54 16.13 -5.65
N ASP A 123 -21.10 16.30 -6.85
CA ASP A 123 -21.19 15.20 -7.79
C ASP A 123 -19.78 14.87 -8.30
N LEU A 124 -19.22 13.77 -7.84
CA LEU A 124 -17.84 13.37 -8.20
C LEU A 124 -17.68 13.09 -9.69
N SER A 125 -18.78 12.73 -10.39
CA SER A 125 -18.74 12.48 -11.83
C SER A 125 -18.53 13.76 -12.65
N SER A 126 -18.82 14.94 -12.07
CA SER A 126 -18.66 16.24 -12.72
C SER A 126 -17.21 16.75 -12.79
N PHE A 127 -16.32 16.16 -11.99
CA PHE A 127 -14.90 16.58 -11.95
C PHE A 127 -14.12 15.94 -13.09
N PRO A 128 -13.37 16.73 -13.87
CA PRO A 128 -12.55 16.18 -14.93
C PRO A 128 -11.38 15.40 -14.39
N ILE A 129 -11.11 14.23 -14.99
CA ILE A 129 -9.90 13.47 -14.76
C ILE A 129 -8.77 14.13 -15.54
N ASN A 130 -7.64 14.40 -14.91
CA ASN A 130 -6.51 15.09 -15.52
C ASN A 130 -5.82 14.20 -16.56
N ALA A 131 -5.94 14.57 -17.85
CA ALA A 131 -5.35 13.84 -18.95
C ALA A 131 -3.80 13.89 -18.97
N ASP A 132 -3.18 14.88 -18.34
CA ASP A 132 -1.71 14.94 -18.21
C ASP A 132 -1.18 13.85 -17.27
N ILE A 133 -2.02 13.36 -16.35
CA ILE A 133 -1.65 12.28 -15.42
C ILE A 133 -1.98 10.92 -16.01
N VAL A 134 -3.18 10.73 -16.59
CA VAL A 134 -3.65 9.47 -17.15
C VAL A 134 -4.27 9.67 -18.53
N GLU A 135 -3.76 8.95 -19.52
CA GLU A 135 -4.20 9.04 -20.92
C GLU A 135 -5.01 7.82 -21.36
N ARG A 136 -4.83 6.67 -20.67
CA ARG A 136 -5.37 5.39 -21.11
C ARG A 136 -6.81 5.20 -20.64
N TYR A 137 -7.66 4.67 -21.50
CA TYR A 137 -9.10 4.52 -21.24
C TYR A 137 -9.41 3.70 -20.00
N TYR A 138 -8.65 2.62 -19.75
CA TYR A 138 -8.88 1.75 -18.60
C TYR A 138 -8.52 2.42 -17.27
N GLN A 139 -7.51 3.31 -17.26
CA GLN A 139 -7.18 4.12 -16.09
C GLN A 139 -8.34 5.07 -15.74
N THR A 140 -8.86 5.75 -16.77
CA THR A 140 -10.03 6.63 -16.62
C THR A 140 -11.26 5.83 -16.16
N ARG A 141 -11.47 4.62 -16.69
CA ARG A 141 -12.56 3.71 -16.27
C ARG A 141 -12.43 3.33 -14.80
N ALA A 142 -11.23 2.90 -14.37
CA ALA A 142 -10.94 2.54 -12.99
C ALA A 142 -11.21 3.71 -12.02
N ILE A 143 -10.75 4.93 -12.37
CA ILE A 143 -11.02 6.13 -11.57
C ILE A 143 -12.51 6.40 -11.48
N LYS A 144 -13.26 6.36 -12.60
CA LYS A 144 -14.70 6.56 -12.59
C LYS A 144 -15.44 5.52 -11.74
N ALA A 145 -15.00 4.26 -11.76
CA ALA A 145 -15.56 3.20 -10.92
C ALA A 145 -15.37 3.50 -9.42
N MET A 146 -14.18 3.96 -9.02
CA MET A 146 -13.90 4.38 -7.64
C MET A 146 -14.72 5.61 -7.24
N LEU A 147 -14.81 6.64 -8.08
CA LEU A 147 -15.62 7.83 -7.81
C LEU A 147 -17.12 7.46 -7.66
N ALA A 148 -17.62 6.57 -8.50
CA ALA A 148 -18.99 6.07 -8.40
C ALA A 148 -19.24 5.29 -7.10
N ALA A 149 -18.27 4.46 -6.66
CA ALA A 149 -18.35 3.76 -5.38
C ALA A 149 -18.42 4.76 -4.21
N TYR A 150 -17.54 5.75 -4.18
CA TYR A 150 -17.55 6.79 -3.14
C TYR A 150 -18.83 7.65 -3.18
N GLN A 151 -19.37 7.92 -4.36
CA GLN A 151 -20.65 8.63 -4.52
C GLN A 151 -21.81 7.83 -3.90
N ARG A 152 -21.81 6.49 -4.02
CA ARG A 152 -22.76 5.59 -3.35
C ARG A 152 -22.51 5.44 -1.85
N LYS A 153 -21.52 6.15 -1.28
CA LYS A 153 -21.12 6.08 0.13
C LYS A 153 -20.41 4.76 0.50
N GLU A 154 -19.98 3.99 -0.47
CA GLU A 154 -19.02 2.92 -0.27
C GLU A 154 -17.67 3.56 0.15
N ARG A 155 -17.05 2.99 1.16
CA ARG A 155 -15.86 3.63 1.76
C ARG A 155 -14.53 3.01 1.28
N ALA A 156 -14.62 1.93 0.55
CA ALA A 156 -13.45 1.20 0.10
C ALA A 156 -13.66 0.65 -1.31
N GLY A 157 -12.59 0.44 -2.04
CA GLY A 157 -12.60 -0.21 -3.34
C GLY A 157 -11.23 -0.80 -3.70
N LEU A 158 -11.25 -1.79 -4.56
CA LEU A 158 -10.08 -2.53 -5.01
C LEU A 158 -9.95 -2.42 -6.53
N LEU A 159 -8.80 -1.94 -6.97
CA LEU A 159 -8.41 -1.87 -8.37
C LEU A 159 -7.37 -2.97 -8.66
N ILE A 160 -7.72 -3.91 -9.51
CA ILE A 160 -6.80 -4.95 -9.98
C ILE A 160 -6.31 -4.52 -11.35
N MET A 161 -5.02 -4.21 -11.45
CA MET A 161 -4.40 -3.74 -12.68
C MET A 161 -3.06 -4.44 -12.88
N ALA A 162 -2.84 -5.04 -14.05
CA ALA A 162 -1.59 -5.72 -14.37
C ALA A 162 -0.36 -4.81 -14.15
N THR A 163 0.79 -5.42 -13.85
CA THR A 163 2.05 -4.69 -13.75
C THR A 163 2.36 -3.94 -15.07
N GLY A 164 2.87 -2.72 -14.98
CA GLY A 164 3.16 -1.89 -16.17
C GLY A 164 1.95 -1.14 -16.75
N THR A 165 0.73 -1.31 -16.21
CA THR A 165 -0.46 -0.60 -16.68
C THR A 165 -0.68 0.77 -16.03
N GLY A 166 0.20 1.16 -15.10
CA GLY A 166 0.20 2.50 -14.48
C GLY A 166 -0.68 2.62 -13.25
N LYS A 167 -0.69 1.61 -12.35
CA LYS A 167 -1.39 1.65 -11.05
C LYS A 167 -1.15 2.95 -10.28
N THR A 168 0.12 3.32 -10.11
CA THR A 168 0.50 4.54 -9.38
C THR A 168 -0.05 5.81 -10.03
N ARG A 169 -0.01 5.93 -11.35
CA ARG A 169 -0.60 7.08 -12.07
C ARG A 169 -2.12 7.14 -11.90
N THR A 170 -2.79 5.99 -11.93
CA THR A 170 -4.24 5.89 -11.66
C THR A 170 -4.57 6.39 -10.24
N ALA A 171 -3.78 5.99 -9.24
CA ALA A 171 -3.94 6.48 -7.87
C ALA A 171 -3.70 8.00 -7.76
N ILE A 172 -2.66 8.53 -8.41
CA ILE A 172 -2.37 9.97 -8.42
C ILE A 172 -3.56 10.75 -9.01
N ALA A 173 -4.09 10.32 -10.15
CA ALA A 173 -5.23 10.99 -10.79
C ALA A 173 -6.51 10.89 -9.95
N LEU A 174 -6.74 9.78 -9.26
CA LEU A 174 -7.85 9.64 -8.30
C LEU A 174 -7.71 10.64 -7.14
N VAL A 175 -6.51 10.77 -6.57
CA VAL A 175 -6.22 11.74 -5.50
C VAL A 175 -6.43 13.17 -6.01
N ASP A 176 -5.98 13.49 -7.21
CA ASP A 176 -6.18 14.81 -7.84
C ASP A 176 -7.66 15.18 -7.92
N VAL A 177 -8.49 14.29 -8.44
CA VAL A 177 -9.95 14.51 -8.52
C VAL A 177 -10.57 14.68 -7.13
N LEU A 178 -10.26 13.80 -6.17
CA LEU A 178 -10.83 13.85 -4.82
C LEU A 178 -10.39 15.11 -4.05
N MET A 179 -9.16 15.58 -4.27
CA MET A 179 -8.67 16.85 -3.71
C MET A 179 -9.35 18.06 -4.32
N LYS A 180 -9.54 18.10 -5.64
CA LYS A 180 -10.27 19.16 -6.34
C LYS A 180 -11.75 19.21 -5.92
N ALA A 181 -12.33 18.05 -5.70
CA ALA A 181 -13.70 17.92 -5.17
C ALA A 181 -13.82 18.26 -3.66
N ASN A 182 -12.69 18.56 -2.98
CA ASN A 182 -12.62 18.78 -1.53
C ASN A 182 -13.16 17.63 -0.68
N VAL A 183 -13.14 16.41 -1.22
CA VAL A 183 -13.47 15.17 -0.48
C VAL A 183 -12.28 14.67 0.31
N VAL A 184 -11.07 14.82 -0.25
CA VAL A 184 -9.80 14.45 0.38
C VAL A 184 -8.93 15.69 0.54
N GLN A 185 -8.49 15.96 1.77
CA GLN A 185 -7.50 16.99 2.07
C GLN A 185 -6.16 16.37 2.46
N LYS A 186 -6.18 15.20 3.14
CA LYS A 186 -4.99 14.45 3.51
C LYS A 186 -5.11 13.01 3.07
N ALA A 187 -4.11 12.55 2.31
CA ALA A 187 -4.00 11.16 1.85
C ALA A 187 -2.74 10.50 2.41
N LEU A 188 -2.81 9.20 2.65
CA LEU A 188 -1.70 8.34 3.03
C LEU A 188 -1.49 7.29 1.96
N PHE A 189 -0.26 7.18 1.45
CA PHE A 189 0.16 6.12 0.55
C PHE A 189 1.02 5.11 1.32
N LEU A 190 0.63 3.85 1.28
CA LEU A 190 1.31 2.76 1.96
C LEU A 190 1.82 1.73 0.96
N ALA A 191 3.10 1.34 1.12
CA ALA A 191 3.72 0.25 0.39
C ALA A 191 4.55 -0.62 1.34
N ASP A 192 4.93 -1.81 0.91
CA ASP A 192 5.68 -2.75 1.75
C ASP A 192 7.17 -2.44 1.84
N ARG A 193 7.74 -1.73 0.84
CA ARG A 193 9.18 -1.46 0.71
C ARG A 193 9.50 0.02 0.60
N THR A 194 10.63 0.42 1.17
CA THR A 194 11.14 1.80 1.11
C THR A 194 11.33 2.29 -0.32
N SER A 195 11.81 1.41 -1.23
CA SER A 195 11.99 1.75 -2.65
C SER A 195 10.68 2.14 -3.32
N LEU A 196 9.59 1.41 -3.05
CA LEU A 196 8.26 1.70 -3.59
C LEU A 196 7.67 3.00 -3.01
N VAL A 197 7.89 3.24 -1.72
CA VAL A 197 7.52 4.51 -1.07
C VAL A 197 8.21 5.68 -1.75
N ASN A 198 9.51 5.62 -1.97
CA ASN A 198 10.29 6.68 -2.62
C ASN A 198 9.88 6.88 -4.08
N GLN A 199 9.65 5.79 -4.81
CA GLN A 199 9.18 5.84 -6.19
C GLN A 199 7.79 6.49 -6.27
N ALA A 200 6.85 6.09 -5.42
CA ALA A 200 5.53 6.70 -5.35
C ALA A 200 5.62 8.19 -4.98
N HIS A 201 6.41 8.54 -3.93
CA HIS A 201 6.64 9.93 -3.54
C HIS A 201 7.12 10.79 -4.71
N ASN A 202 8.13 10.33 -5.47
CA ASN A 202 8.66 11.03 -6.63
C ASN A 202 7.62 11.14 -7.75
N ALA A 203 6.85 10.08 -8.02
CA ALA A 203 5.79 10.08 -9.01
C ALA A 203 4.66 11.06 -8.67
N PHE A 204 4.22 11.10 -7.41
CA PHE A 204 3.24 12.08 -6.92
C PHE A 204 3.76 13.51 -7.07
N LYS A 205 4.99 13.76 -6.64
CA LYS A 205 5.64 15.08 -6.73
C LYS A 205 5.77 15.58 -8.19
N ALA A 206 6.02 14.68 -9.12
CA ALA A 206 6.12 15.03 -10.54
C ALA A 206 4.76 15.38 -11.16
N ASN A 207 3.66 14.78 -10.71
CA ASN A 207 2.35 14.87 -11.34
C ASN A 207 1.33 15.73 -10.60
N LEU A 208 1.48 15.95 -9.28
CA LEU A 208 0.59 16.76 -8.42
C LEU A 208 1.32 17.99 -7.90
N LYS A 209 1.48 19.02 -8.76
CA LYS A 209 2.31 20.20 -8.47
C LYS A 209 1.78 21.08 -7.33
N ASP A 210 0.47 21.05 -7.07
CA ASP A 210 -0.21 21.90 -6.09
C ASP A 210 -0.38 21.24 -4.72
N ALA A 211 0.22 20.08 -4.48
CA ALA A 211 0.16 19.37 -3.21
C ALA A 211 1.51 19.42 -2.47
N SER A 212 1.46 19.35 -1.15
CA SER A 212 2.65 19.15 -0.30
C SER A 212 2.79 17.67 0.07
N PHE A 213 4.02 17.18 0.06
CA PHE A 213 4.35 15.78 0.23
C PHE A 213 5.23 15.57 1.45
N VAL A 214 4.96 14.49 2.19
CA VAL A 214 5.71 14.11 3.39
C VAL A 214 6.13 12.65 3.27
N ASN A 215 7.43 12.40 3.27
CA ASN A 215 7.97 11.06 3.38
C ASN A 215 8.25 10.75 4.86
N LEU A 216 7.40 9.96 5.49
CA LEU A 216 7.50 9.60 6.92
C LEU A 216 8.70 8.71 7.25
N LEU A 217 9.40 8.20 6.23
CA LEU A 217 10.67 7.48 6.40
C LEU A 217 11.84 8.44 6.66
N GLU A 218 11.70 9.70 6.22
CA GLU A 218 12.73 10.73 6.34
C GLU A 218 12.43 11.69 7.50
N ASP A 219 11.19 12.18 7.58
CA ASP A 219 10.76 13.11 8.63
C ASP A 219 9.31 12.86 9.05
N LYS A 220 9.14 12.45 10.29
CA LYS A 220 7.84 12.12 10.90
C LYS A 220 7.04 13.36 11.36
N ASN A 221 7.67 14.52 11.47
CA ASN A 221 7.09 15.73 12.04
C ASN A 221 6.61 16.74 10.99
N GLN A 222 6.90 16.50 9.71
CA GLN A 222 6.43 17.39 8.66
C GLN A 222 4.91 17.35 8.50
N VAL A 223 4.36 18.46 8.05
CA VAL A 223 2.94 18.62 7.74
C VAL A 223 2.75 18.77 6.24
N GLY A 224 1.87 17.97 5.67
CA GLY A 224 1.57 17.99 4.25
C GLY A 224 0.16 17.49 3.92
N ARG A 225 -0.07 17.32 2.65
CA ARG A 225 -1.35 16.83 2.11
C ARG A 225 -1.28 15.35 1.69
N VAL A 226 -0.14 14.87 1.19
CA VAL A 226 0.06 13.47 0.83
C VAL A 226 1.25 12.93 1.61
N TYR A 227 1.01 11.89 2.37
CA TYR A 227 1.98 11.21 3.22
C TYR A 227 2.34 9.87 2.62
N PHE A 228 3.61 9.49 2.76
CA PHE A 228 4.15 8.23 2.25
C PHE A 228 4.85 7.47 3.37
N SER A 229 4.54 6.19 3.49
CA SER A 229 5.13 5.34 4.52
C SER A 229 5.17 3.88 4.09
N THR A 230 6.03 3.10 4.73
CA THR A 230 5.85 1.64 4.70
C THR A 230 4.81 1.22 5.73
N TYR A 231 4.19 0.05 5.52
CA TYR A 231 3.29 -0.54 6.52
C TYR A 231 3.98 -0.72 7.86
N GLN A 232 5.24 -1.17 7.84
CA GLN A 232 6.03 -1.41 9.06
C GLN A 232 6.29 -0.12 9.85
N THR A 233 6.56 0.98 9.17
CA THR A 233 6.75 2.29 9.82
C THR A 233 5.42 2.80 10.38
N MET A 234 4.34 2.72 9.60
CA MET A 234 3.04 3.25 10.01
C MET A 234 2.45 2.50 11.19
N ILE A 235 2.60 1.15 11.27
CA ILE A 235 2.10 0.39 12.42
C ILE A 235 2.79 0.81 13.73
N GLY A 236 4.04 1.24 13.68
CA GLY A 236 4.72 1.84 14.83
C GLY A 236 4.19 3.23 15.18
N LEU A 237 3.90 4.03 14.15
CA LEU A 237 3.48 5.43 14.33
C LEU A 237 2.07 5.61 14.90
N ILE A 238 1.14 4.66 14.67
CA ILE A 238 -0.24 4.76 15.20
C ILE A 238 -0.29 4.75 16.73
N ASP A 239 0.73 4.18 17.39
CA ASP A 239 0.83 4.11 18.84
C ASP A 239 1.71 5.21 19.44
N GLU A 240 2.43 5.99 18.61
CA GLU A 240 3.30 7.06 19.09
C GLU A 240 2.48 8.24 19.66
N LYS A 241 2.96 8.78 20.79
CA LYS A 241 2.40 9.95 21.45
C LYS A 241 3.42 11.08 21.49
N ASN A 242 2.91 12.30 21.39
CA ASN A 242 3.67 13.51 21.61
C ASN A 242 4.07 13.67 23.10
N ALA A 243 4.96 14.60 23.39
CA ALA A 243 5.42 14.87 24.76
C ALA A 243 4.29 15.29 25.73
N ASP A 244 3.21 15.84 25.20
CA ASP A 244 2.02 16.24 25.94
C ASP A 244 1.00 15.10 26.15
N GLY A 245 1.30 13.90 25.67
CA GLY A 245 0.45 12.71 25.77
C GLY A 245 -0.60 12.59 24.67
N THR A 246 -0.70 13.54 23.75
CA THR A 246 -1.59 13.46 22.59
C THR A 246 -1.06 12.48 21.55
N ARG A 247 -1.95 11.88 20.75
CA ARG A 247 -1.56 11.00 19.65
C ARG A 247 -0.87 11.80 18.54
N GLN A 248 0.25 11.31 18.01
CA GLN A 248 0.95 11.94 16.90
C GLN A 248 0.07 11.94 15.62
N PHE A 249 -0.64 10.85 15.38
CA PHE A 249 -1.62 10.73 14.29
C PHE A 249 -3.00 10.42 14.88
N GLY A 250 -3.94 11.34 14.74
CA GLY A 250 -5.33 11.11 15.13
C GLY A 250 -6.04 10.12 14.22
N THR A 251 -7.13 9.52 14.71
CA THR A 251 -7.92 8.54 13.95
C THR A 251 -8.59 9.14 12.71
N GLY A 252 -8.89 10.44 12.70
CA GLY A 252 -9.42 11.18 11.57
C GLY A 252 -8.36 11.92 10.75
N MET A 253 -7.07 11.63 10.95
CA MET A 253 -5.97 12.35 10.29
C MET A 253 -6.03 12.25 8.77
N PHE A 254 -6.22 11.05 8.23
CA PHE A 254 -6.24 10.79 6.81
C PHE A 254 -7.67 10.61 6.30
N ASP A 255 -7.97 11.24 5.16
CA ASP A 255 -9.27 11.14 4.51
C ASP A 255 -9.29 9.97 3.52
N LEU A 256 -8.12 9.61 2.98
CA LEU A 256 -7.90 8.50 2.05
C LEU A 256 -6.61 7.76 2.39
N ILE A 257 -6.67 6.45 2.38
CA ILE A 257 -5.49 5.57 2.42
C ILE A 257 -5.42 4.79 1.11
N ILE A 258 -4.26 4.89 0.45
CA ILE A 258 -3.93 4.13 -0.74
C ILE A 258 -3.05 2.96 -0.29
N ILE A 259 -3.48 1.74 -0.61
CA ILE A 259 -2.86 0.49 -0.23
C ILE A 259 -2.25 -0.12 -1.48
N ASP A 260 -0.93 0.04 -1.64
CA ASP A 260 -0.22 -0.57 -2.77
C ASP A 260 0.12 -2.03 -2.45
N GLU A 261 0.04 -2.88 -3.48
CA GLU A 261 0.16 -4.34 -3.34
C GLU A 261 -0.81 -4.91 -2.28
N ALA A 262 -2.10 -4.55 -2.40
CA ALA A 262 -3.16 -4.94 -1.48
C ALA A 262 -3.46 -6.45 -1.59
N HIS A 263 -2.65 -7.28 -0.95
CA HIS A 263 -2.80 -8.73 -0.92
C HIS A 263 -2.80 -9.27 0.53
N ARG A 264 -3.11 -10.54 0.71
CA ARG A 264 -3.36 -11.21 2.01
C ARG A 264 -2.36 -10.88 3.11
N SER A 265 -1.06 -10.87 2.82
CA SER A 265 -0.02 -10.64 3.82
C SER A 265 -0.10 -9.25 4.47
N VAL A 266 -0.58 -8.24 3.71
CA VAL A 266 -0.76 -6.87 4.19
C VAL A 266 -1.88 -6.81 5.23
N TYR A 267 -3.04 -7.41 4.94
CA TYR A 267 -4.17 -7.40 5.87
C TYR A 267 -3.87 -8.16 7.16
N GLN A 268 -3.32 -9.36 7.06
CA GLN A 268 -3.03 -10.19 8.24
C GLN A 268 -2.00 -9.55 9.17
N LYS A 269 -1.00 -8.88 8.61
CA LYS A 269 0.11 -8.30 9.36
C LYS A 269 -0.15 -6.86 9.82
N PHE A 270 -0.85 -6.06 9.01
CA PHE A 270 -0.98 -4.61 9.19
C PHE A 270 -2.43 -4.12 9.24
N GLY A 271 -3.40 -5.02 9.39
CA GLY A 271 -4.83 -4.70 9.41
C GLY A 271 -5.24 -3.68 10.48
N GLU A 272 -4.48 -3.57 11.57
CA GLU A 272 -4.72 -2.58 12.63
C GLU A 272 -4.59 -1.12 12.12
N ILE A 273 -3.75 -0.85 11.12
CA ILE A 273 -3.65 0.49 10.49
C ILE A 273 -5.02 0.91 9.90
N PHE A 274 -5.68 -0.02 9.20
CA PHE A 274 -6.94 0.23 8.52
C PHE A 274 -8.15 0.29 9.47
N LYS A 275 -8.01 -0.28 10.67
CA LYS A 275 -8.98 -0.14 11.76
C LYS A 275 -8.76 1.16 12.55
N TYR A 276 -7.50 1.57 12.68
CA TYR A 276 -7.14 2.77 13.42
C TYR A 276 -7.63 4.05 12.73
N PHE A 277 -7.37 4.20 11.43
CA PHE A 277 -7.79 5.39 10.68
C PHE A 277 -9.19 5.23 10.09
N ASP A 278 -10.08 6.18 10.38
CA ASP A 278 -11.42 6.25 9.78
C ASP A 278 -11.36 6.93 8.40
N SER A 279 -10.74 6.27 7.43
CA SER A 279 -10.43 6.79 6.10
C SER A 279 -11.25 6.10 5.01
N LEU A 280 -11.36 6.73 3.83
CA LEU A 280 -11.66 6.01 2.59
C LEU A 280 -10.46 5.14 2.24
N LEU A 281 -10.70 3.97 1.63
CA LEU A 281 -9.64 3.04 1.23
C LEU A 281 -9.67 2.80 -0.27
N VAL A 282 -8.50 2.77 -0.89
CA VAL A 282 -8.31 2.25 -2.25
C VAL A 282 -7.15 1.27 -2.27
N GLY A 283 -7.42 0.03 -2.63
CA GLY A 283 -6.42 -1.01 -2.82
C GLY A 283 -5.98 -1.05 -4.28
N LEU A 284 -4.67 -1.22 -4.49
CA LEU A 284 -4.05 -1.46 -5.78
C LEU A 284 -3.33 -2.80 -5.73
N THR A 285 -3.56 -3.66 -6.70
CA THR A 285 -2.82 -4.92 -6.81
C THR A 285 -2.67 -5.34 -8.26
N ALA A 286 -1.59 -6.07 -8.56
CA ALA A 286 -1.41 -6.76 -9.83
C ALA A 286 -1.85 -8.22 -9.78
N THR A 287 -2.13 -8.76 -8.59
CA THR A 287 -2.57 -10.13 -8.40
C THR A 287 -3.87 -10.38 -9.18
N PRO A 288 -3.95 -11.41 -10.03
CA PRO A 288 -5.17 -11.74 -10.76
C PRO A 288 -6.36 -11.93 -9.81
N ARG A 289 -7.56 -11.53 -10.23
CA ARG A 289 -8.76 -11.51 -9.37
C ARG A 289 -9.08 -12.85 -8.71
N ASP A 290 -8.79 -13.95 -9.44
CA ASP A 290 -9.08 -15.31 -8.96
C ASP A 290 -8.03 -15.80 -7.94
N GLU A 291 -6.88 -15.10 -7.84
CA GLU A 291 -5.79 -15.37 -6.90
C GLU A 291 -5.84 -14.44 -5.68
N VAL A 292 -6.63 -13.35 -5.73
CA VAL A 292 -6.84 -12.47 -4.58
C VAL A 292 -7.69 -13.22 -3.54
N ASP A 293 -7.18 -13.29 -2.32
CA ASP A 293 -7.84 -14.03 -1.25
C ASP A 293 -9.10 -13.31 -0.72
N ARG A 294 -9.97 -14.11 -0.05
CA ARG A 294 -11.27 -13.63 0.47
C ARG A 294 -11.11 -12.54 1.53
N ASP A 295 -10.06 -12.57 2.33
CA ASP A 295 -9.84 -11.60 3.40
C ASP A 295 -9.50 -10.22 2.82
N THR A 296 -8.79 -10.18 1.69
CA THR A 296 -8.53 -8.95 0.94
C THR A 296 -9.83 -8.35 0.42
N TYR A 297 -10.71 -9.13 -0.23
CA TYR A 297 -12.01 -8.62 -0.65
C TYR A 297 -12.86 -8.12 0.53
N ALA A 298 -12.84 -8.86 1.65
CA ALA A 298 -13.57 -8.48 2.86
C ALA A 298 -13.07 -7.14 3.45
N LEU A 299 -11.77 -6.85 3.40
CA LEU A 299 -11.21 -5.55 3.82
C LEU A 299 -11.86 -4.38 3.06
N PHE A 300 -12.11 -4.56 1.78
CA PHE A 300 -12.74 -3.54 0.93
C PHE A 300 -14.26 -3.63 0.89
N GLY A 301 -14.87 -4.53 1.68
CA GLY A 301 -16.34 -4.72 1.69
C GLY A 301 -16.88 -5.25 0.36
N LEU A 302 -16.06 -5.98 -0.40
CA LEU A 302 -16.39 -6.50 -1.72
C LEU A 302 -16.72 -8.00 -1.68
N GLU A 303 -17.54 -8.44 -2.62
CA GLU A 303 -17.75 -9.85 -2.88
C GLU A 303 -16.49 -10.48 -3.47
N SER A 304 -16.15 -11.70 -3.03
CA SER A 304 -14.98 -12.42 -3.51
C SER A 304 -15.02 -12.60 -5.03
N GLY A 305 -13.95 -12.23 -5.71
CA GLY A 305 -13.84 -12.25 -7.17
C GLY A 305 -14.48 -11.07 -7.89
N VAL A 306 -15.05 -10.08 -7.17
CA VAL A 306 -15.70 -8.89 -7.75
C VAL A 306 -14.99 -7.62 -7.28
N PRO A 307 -13.86 -7.24 -7.90
CA PRO A 307 -13.18 -5.97 -7.61
C PRO A 307 -13.99 -4.78 -8.11
N THR A 308 -13.64 -3.58 -7.65
CA THR A 308 -14.26 -2.33 -8.11
C THR A 308 -13.99 -2.07 -9.59
N ASP A 309 -12.77 -2.33 -10.05
CA ASP A 309 -12.40 -2.38 -11.48
C ASP A 309 -11.28 -3.40 -11.70
N TYR A 310 -11.20 -3.92 -12.92
CA TYR A 310 -10.31 -5.00 -13.29
C TYR A 310 -9.73 -4.79 -14.69
N TYR A 311 -8.39 -4.86 -14.79
CA TYR A 311 -7.67 -4.77 -16.05
C TYR A 311 -6.44 -5.68 -16.00
N ASP A 312 -6.58 -6.87 -16.57
CA ASP A 312 -5.57 -7.93 -16.51
C ASP A 312 -4.49 -7.82 -17.60
N LEU A 313 -3.54 -8.75 -17.51
CA LEU A 313 -2.44 -8.86 -18.47
C LEU A 313 -2.93 -9.19 -19.88
N ASP A 314 -3.88 -10.13 -20.02
CA ASP A 314 -4.37 -10.58 -21.32
C ASP A 314 -5.09 -9.43 -22.04
N GLN A 315 -5.93 -8.68 -21.32
CA GLN A 315 -6.60 -7.52 -21.89
C GLN A 315 -5.59 -6.42 -22.25
N ALA A 316 -4.57 -6.19 -21.42
CA ALA A 316 -3.54 -5.20 -21.70
C ALA A 316 -2.68 -5.56 -22.92
N ILE A 317 -2.45 -6.83 -23.15
CA ILE A 317 -1.78 -7.35 -24.37
C ILE A 317 -2.70 -7.19 -25.58
N ALA A 318 -3.97 -7.60 -25.47
CA ALA A 318 -4.95 -7.46 -26.54
C ALA A 318 -5.14 -6.01 -26.99
N ASP A 319 -5.11 -5.07 -26.03
CA ASP A 319 -5.19 -3.63 -26.30
C ASP A 319 -3.88 -3.02 -26.79
N GLY A 320 -2.78 -3.77 -26.83
CA GLY A 320 -1.46 -3.34 -27.30
C GLY A 320 -0.69 -2.44 -26.32
N TYR A 321 -1.10 -2.39 -25.04
CA TYR A 321 -0.39 -1.64 -24.00
C TYR A 321 0.74 -2.42 -23.33
N LEU A 322 0.67 -3.74 -23.35
CA LEU A 322 1.72 -4.62 -22.87
C LEU A 322 2.10 -5.64 -23.95
N VAL A 323 3.33 -6.15 -23.87
CA VAL A 323 3.85 -7.17 -24.79
C VAL A 323 3.66 -8.55 -24.16
N PRO A 324 3.24 -9.58 -24.93
CA PRO A 324 3.12 -10.92 -24.40
C PRO A 324 4.51 -11.46 -23.99
N PRO A 325 4.66 -12.04 -22.78
CA PRO A 325 5.90 -12.68 -22.39
C PRO A 325 6.14 -13.93 -23.27
N LYS A 326 7.39 -14.11 -23.72
CA LYS A 326 7.82 -15.34 -24.39
C LYS A 326 8.61 -16.18 -23.40
N ALA A 327 8.04 -17.27 -22.94
CA ALA A 327 8.73 -18.20 -22.06
C ALA A 327 9.59 -19.16 -22.88
N TYR A 328 10.87 -19.25 -22.54
CA TYR A 328 11.79 -20.25 -23.06
C TYR A 328 12.19 -21.20 -21.94
N SER A 329 11.90 -22.48 -22.12
CA SER A 329 12.40 -23.49 -21.20
C SER A 329 13.75 -24.00 -21.71
N VAL A 330 14.80 -23.78 -20.92
CA VAL A 330 16.11 -24.40 -21.17
C VAL A 330 16.08 -25.79 -20.55
N PRO A 331 16.04 -26.87 -21.35
CA PRO A 331 15.90 -28.21 -20.81
C PRO A 331 17.22 -28.65 -20.16
N LEU A 332 17.26 -28.58 -18.83
CA LEU A 332 18.37 -29.07 -18.03
C LEU A 332 18.05 -30.49 -17.56
N LYS A 333 18.90 -31.46 -17.94
CA LYS A 333 18.70 -32.87 -17.65
C LYS A 333 18.49 -33.13 -16.15
N PHE A 334 19.28 -32.49 -15.29
CA PHE A 334 19.22 -32.68 -13.84
C PHE A 334 17.93 -32.12 -13.19
N MET A 335 17.31 -31.10 -13.75
CA MET A 335 16.05 -30.55 -13.20
C MET A 335 14.87 -31.50 -13.37
N ARG A 336 15.00 -32.50 -14.22
CA ARG A 336 13.96 -33.52 -14.44
C ARG A 336 14.27 -34.82 -13.70
N GLU A 337 15.54 -35.20 -13.63
CA GLU A 337 15.95 -36.56 -13.21
C GLU A 337 16.69 -36.60 -11.87
N GLY A 338 17.03 -35.42 -11.30
CA GLY A 338 17.94 -35.37 -10.16
C GLY A 338 19.40 -35.47 -10.58
N VAL A 339 20.31 -35.49 -9.62
CA VAL A 339 21.77 -35.67 -9.83
C VAL A 339 22.23 -36.93 -9.11
N LYS A 340 22.96 -37.78 -9.81
CA LYS A 340 23.64 -38.94 -9.25
C LYS A 340 25.13 -38.65 -9.18
N TYR A 341 25.74 -38.99 -8.06
CA TYR A 341 27.17 -38.77 -7.84
C TYR A 341 28.06 -39.35 -8.96
N ASP A 342 27.76 -40.54 -9.42
CA ASP A 342 28.48 -41.25 -10.48
C ASP A 342 28.43 -40.54 -11.83
N GLU A 343 27.44 -39.72 -12.08
CA GLU A 343 27.26 -39.00 -13.34
C GLU A 343 27.94 -37.61 -13.35
N LEU A 344 28.55 -37.19 -12.23
CA LEU A 344 29.25 -35.92 -12.07
C LEU A 344 30.66 -35.96 -12.65
N SER A 345 31.12 -34.82 -13.14
CA SER A 345 32.55 -34.60 -13.46
C SER A 345 33.44 -34.65 -12.20
N GLU A 346 34.71 -34.81 -12.35
CA GLU A 346 35.64 -34.85 -11.20
C GLU A 346 35.66 -33.55 -10.39
N GLU A 347 35.46 -32.38 -11.03
CA GLU A 347 35.34 -31.08 -10.35
C GLU A 347 34.01 -30.98 -9.57
N GLU A 348 32.94 -31.47 -10.14
CA GLU A 348 31.65 -31.51 -9.51
C GLU A 348 31.57 -32.50 -8.34
N LYS A 349 32.28 -33.62 -8.42
CA LYS A 349 32.44 -34.58 -7.32
C LYS A 349 33.23 -33.97 -6.16
N GLN A 350 34.34 -33.26 -6.44
CA GLN A 350 35.08 -32.54 -5.39
C GLN A 350 34.21 -31.49 -4.70
N HIS A 351 33.37 -30.79 -5.46
CA HIS A 351 32.46 -29.84 -4.87
C HIS A 351 31.36 -30.53 -4.04
N TRP A 352 30.78 -31.63 -4.53
CA TRP A 352 29.81 -32.46 -3.82
C TRP A 352 30.38 -32.98 -2.48
N ASP A 353 31.59 -33.49 -2.49
CA ASP A 353 32.28 -33.99 -1.29
C ASP A 353 32.65 -32.85 -0.30
N SER A 354 32.78 -31.61 -0.77
CA SER A 354 33.03 -30.43 0.06
C SER A 354 31.78 -29.84 0.71
N LEU A 355 30.55 -30.25 0.29
CA LEU A 355 29.32 -29.77 0.86
C LEU A 355 29.08 -30.35 2.25
N ASN A 356 28.49 -29.53 3.12
CA ASN A 356 28.11 -30.01 4.44
C ASN A 356 26.74 -30.68 4.38
N TRP A 357 26.72 -31.99 4.39
CA TRP A 357 25.53 -32.85 4.32
C TRP A 357 24.87 -33.09 5.71
N GLY A 358 25.29 -32.37 6.74
CA GLY A 358 24.88 -32.55 8.12
C GLY A 358 25.64 -33.71 8.81
N ASP A 359 24.96 -34.51 9.65
CA ASP A 359 25.53 -35.65 10.34
C ASP A 359 25.49 -36.96 9.51
N GLU A 360 25.09 -36.89 8.25
CA GLU A 360 24.96 -38.04 7.32
C GLU A 360 26.08 -38.00 6.27
N ASP A 361 26.48 -39.17 5.77
CA ASP A 361 27.39 -39.28 4.63
C ASP A 361 26.77 -38.64 3.36
N ALA A 362 27.62 -38.14 2.46
CA ALA A 362 27.16 -37.54 1.20
C ALA A 362 26.23 -38.50 0.43
N PRO A 363 25.02 -38.09 0.06
CA PRO A 363 24.07 -38.96 -0.59
C PRO A 363 24.55 -39.32 -2.03
N GLU A 364 24.30 -40.54 -2.46
CA GLU A 364 24.61 -40.99 -3.83
C GLU A 364 23.69 -40.34 -4.88
N GLU A 365 22.53 -39.82 -4.45
CA GLU A 365 21.55 -39.19 -5.35
C GLU A 365 20.80 -38.06 -4.63
N VAL A 366 20.63 -36.92 -5.30
CA VAL A 366 19.81 -35.80 -4.84
C VAL A 366 18.67 -35.56 -5.82
N SER A 367 17.44 -35.56 -5.30
CA SER A 367 16.25 -35.34 -6.13
C SER A 367 16.22 -33.93 -6.74
N ALA A 368 15.55 -33.78 -7.89
CA ALA A 368 15.38 -32.52 -8.61
C ALA A 368 14.88 -31.37 -7.71
N SER A 369 14.03 -31.66 -6.72
CA SER A 369 13.50 -30.66 -5.78
C SER A 369 14.50 -30.15 -4.76
N LYS A 370 15.55 -30.90 -4.46
CA LYS A 370 16.62 -30.50 -3.52
C LYS A 370 17.78 -29.77 -4.23
N ILE A 371 18.00 -30.03 -5.52
CA ILE A 371 19.13 -29.46 -6.29
C ILE A 371 19.14 -27.92 -6.24
N ASN A 372 17.98 -27.30 -6.43
CA ASN A 372 17.87 -25.83 -6.45
C ASN A 372 18.00 -25.15 -5.08
N LYS A 373 17.94 -25.91 -4.00
CA LYS A 373 18.04 -25.36 -2.64
C LYS A 373 19.42 -25.50 -2.04
N GLU A 374 20.17 -26.54 -2.38
CA GLU A 374 21.38 -26.94 -1.69
C GLU A 374 22.61 -27.07 -2.62
N LEU A 375 22.41 -27.32 -3.92
CA LEU A 375 23.46 -27.52 -4.91
C LEU A 375 23.40 -26.49 -6.04
N PHE A 376 24.39 -25.63 -6.13
CA PHE A 376 24.58 -24.72 -7.25
C PHE A 376 25.49 -25.41 -8.28
N ASN A 377 24.90 -25.99 -9.33
CA ASN A 377 25.65 -26.68 -10.36
C ASN A 377 26.26 -25.70 -11.37
N THR A 378 27.60 -25.68 -11.45
CA THR A 378 28.38 -24.82 -12.34
C THR A 378 27.95 -24.94 -13.79
N GLY A 379 27.87 -26.18 -14.32
CA GLY A 379 27.51 -26.42 -15.71
C GLY A 379 26.09 -25.95 -16.06
N THR A 380 25.16 -26.02 -15.11
CA THR A 380 23.79 -25.52 -15.28
C THR A 380 23.76 -24.00 -15.41
N ILE A 381 24.43 -23.30 -14.49
CA ILE A 381 24.50 -21.82 -14.51
C ILE A 381 25.23 -21.33 -15.75
N ASP A 382 26.35 -21.96 -16.12
CA ASP A 382 27.10 -21.59 -17.31
C ASP A 382 26.28 -21.76 -18.59
N LEU A 383 25.51 -22.87 -18.72
CA LEU A 383 24.61 -23.09 -19.84
C LEU A 383 23.49 -22.06 -19.89
N MET A 384 22.90 -21.74 -18.74
CA MET A 384 21.86 -20.70 -18.61
C MET A 384 22.41 -19.32 -19.03
N LEU A 385 23.55 -18.93 -18.51
CA LEU A 385 24.22 -17.66 -18.83
C LEU A 385 24.59 -17.60 -20.32
N LYS A 386 25.15 -18.68 -20.87
CA LYS A 386 25.46 -18.79 -22.30
C LYS A 386 24.20 -18.64 -23.15
N HIS A 387 23.13 -19.35 -22.80
CA HIS A 387 21.86 -19.23 -23.51
C HIS A 387 21.29 -17.82 -23.47
N LEU A 388 21.34 -17.14 -22.31
CA LEU A 388 20.92 -15.77 -22.16
C LEU A 388 21.75 -14.83 -23.06
N MET A 389 23.07 -14.94 -23.03
CA MET A 389 23.96 -14.07 -23.80
C MET A 389 23.86 -14.27 -25.32
N GLU A 390 23.58 -15.49 -25.77
CA GLU A 390 23.44 -15.84 -27.20
C GLU A 390 22.03 -15.50 -27.72
N ASN A 391 20.97 -15.86 -26.97
CA ASN A 391 19.59 -15.88 -27.41
C ASN A 391 18.70 -14.84 -26.76
N GLY A 392 19.16 -14.18 -25.67
CA GLY A 392 18.43 -13.11 -25.02
C GLY A 392 18.14 -11.94 -25.97
N ILE A 393 17.07 -11.22 -25.71
CA ILE A 393 16.69 -10.05 -26.50
C ILE A 393 17.82 -9.02 -26.41
N LYS A 394 18.27 -8.57 -27.58
CA LYS A 394 19.36 -7.60 -27.71
C LYS A 394 18.82 -6.24 -28.14
N THR A 395 19.52 -5.20 -27.71
CA THR A 395 19.30 -3.79 -28.07
C THR A 395 20.45 -3.28 -28.94
N GLU A 396 20.45 -2.01 -29.32
CA GLU A 396 21.52 -1.37 -30.09
C GLU A 396 21.84 -2.11 -31.40
N GLY A 397 20.79 -2.48 -32.14
CA GLY A 397 20.96 -3.19 -33.42
C GLY A 397 21.39 -4.66 -33.30
N GLY A 398 21.39 -5.23 -32.10
CA GLY A 398 21.78 -6.62 -31.81
C GLY A 398 23.16 -6.74 -31.14
N ASP A 399 23.83 -5.63 -30.90
CA ASP A 399 25.22 -5.64 -30.37
C ASP A 399 25.26 -5.83 -28.83
N ARG A 400 24.16 -5.51 -28.14
CA ARG A 400 24.13 -5.51 -26.68
C ARG A 400 22.93 -6.32 -26.14
N LEU A 401 23.16 -7.16 -25.13
CA LEU A 401 22.07 -7.79 -24.39
C LEU A 401 21.18 -6.68 -23.80
N GLY A 402 19.88 -6.80 -23.94
CA GLY A 402 18.92 -5.90 -23.29
C GLY A 402 18.97 -6.05 -21.77
N LYS A 403 18.48 -5.04 -21.03
CA LYS A 403 18.43 -5.13 -19.57
C LYS A 403 17.70 -6.38 -19.13
N THR A 404 18.30 -7.07 -18.18
CA THR A 404 17.96 -8.43 -17.76
C THR A 404 17.86 -8.50 -16.24
N ILE A 405 16.83 -9.18 -15.74
CA ILE A 405 16.75 -9.56 -14.32
C ILE A 405 16.88 -11.07 -14.21
N ILE A 406 17.74 -11.56 -13.32
CA ILE A 406 17.87 -12.96 -12.96
C ILE A 406 17.40 -13.13 -11.52
N PHE A 407 16.37 -13.95 -11.30
CA PHE A 407 15.90 -14.27 -9.95
C PHE A 407 16.62 -15.48 -9.39
N ALA A 408 17.28 -15.28 -8.26
CA ALA A 408 18.00 -16.30 -7.54
C ALA A 408 17.20 -16.79 -6.31
N VAL A 409 17.40 -18.04 -5.92
CA VAL A 409 16.68 -18.66 -4.79
C VAL A 409 17.07 -18.06 -3.44
N ASN A 410 18.34 -17.66 -3.29
CA ASN A 410 18.87 -17.03 -2.08
C ASN A 410 20.12 -16.22 -2.38
N GLN A 411 20.66 -15.53 -1.36
CA GLN A 411 21.84 -14.66 -1.48
C GLN A 411 23.09 -15.39 -2.00
N LYS A 412 23.32 -16.63 -1.54
CA LYS A 412 24.48 -17.42 -1.99
C LYS A 412 24.35 -17.79 -3.46
N HIS A 413 23.14 -18.14 -3.90
CA HIS A 413 22.86 -18.42 -5.31
C HIS A 413 23.04 -17.18 -6.18
N ALA A 414 22.57 -16.02 -5.72
CA ALA A 414 22.76 -14.75 -6.45
C ALA A 414 24.25 -14.44 -6.63
N GLN A 415 25.05 -14.59 -5.59
CA GLN A 415 26.49 -14.38 -5.66
C GLN A 415 27.17 -15.40 -6.57
N PHE A 416 26.80 -16.67 -6.48
CA PHE A 416 27.33 -17.72 -7.34
C PHE A 416 27.07 -17.46 -8.82
N ILE A 417 25.86 -17.03 -9.19
CA ILE A 417 25.54 -16.63 -10.58
C ILE A 417 26.43 -15.48 -11.04
N ALA A 418 26.64 -14.46 -10.19
CA ALA A 418 27.50 -13.31 -10.51
C ALA A 418 28.96 -13.73 -10.71
N ASP A 419 29.48 -14.59 -9.84
CA ASP A 419 30.86 -15.10 -9.92
C ASP A 419 31.04 -15.93 -11.20
N ARG A 420 30.12 -16.82 -11.53
CA ARG A 420 30.12 -17.57 -12.79
C ARG A 420 30.05 -16.67 -14.02
N PHE A 421 29.24 -15.60 -13.97
CA PHE A 421 29.19 -14.63 -15.06
C PHE A 421 30.54 -13.95 -15.25
N ASN A 422 31.16 -13.49 -14.18
CA ASN A 422 32.47 -12.79 -14.25
C ASN A 422 33.62 -13.70 -14.72
N GLU A 423 33.60 -14.99 -14.35
CA GLU A 423 34.54 -15.97 -14.84
C GLU A 423 34.39 -16.25 -16.33
N ASN A 424 33.14 -16.42 -16.80
CA ASN A 424 32.85 -16.73 -18.20
C ASN A 424 32.97 -15.52 -19.14
N TYR A 425 32.77 -14.31 -18.60
CA TYR A 425 32.74 -13.05 -19.33
C TYR A 425 33.64 -11.95 -18.71
N PRO A 426 34.96 -12.19 -18.56
CA PRO A 426 35.88 -11.29 -17.85
C PRO A 426 36.01 -9.92 -18.52
N GLN A 427 35.68 -9.78 -19.80
CA GLN A 427 35.69 -8.54 -20.55
C GLN A 427 34.76 -7.46 -20.00
N TYR A 428 33.78 -7.81 -19.15
CA TYR A 428 32.84 -6.87 -18.54
C TYR A 428 33.29 -6.34 -17.16
N ASP A 429 34.46 -6.72 -16.69
CA ASP A 429 35.11 -6.17 -15.47
C ASP A 429 34.21 -6.14 -14.22
N GLY A 430 33.33 -7.14 -14.08
CA GLY A 430 32.43 -7.28 -12.94
C GLY A 430 31.32 -6.21 -12.81
N LYS A 431 31.13 -5.38 -13.83
CA LYS A 431 30.14 -4.27 -13.80
C LYS A 431 28.83 -4.61 -14.50
N PHE A 432 28.87 -5.49 -15.48
CA PHE A 432 27.75 -5.82 -16.33
C PHE A 432 26.67 -6.61 -15.61
N ALA A 433 27.04 -7.60 -14.78
CA ALA A 433 26.14 -8.38 -13.94
C ALA A 433 26.38 -8.06 -12.45
N ARG A 434 25.36 -7.57 -11.76
CA ARG A 434 25.47 -7.16 -10.36
C ARG A 434 24.41 -7.81 -9.50
N VAL A 435 24.82 -8.24 -8.30
CA VAL A 435 23.88 -8.72 -7.27
C VAL A 435 23.20 -7.52 -6.62
N ILE A 436 21.86 -7.53 -6.65
CA ILE A 436 21.02 -6.51 -6.04
C ILE A 436 20.06 -7.19 -5.06
N THR A 437 20.46 -7.20 -3.78
CA THR A 437 19.72 -7.82 -2.70
C THR A 437 19.83 -6.96 -1.44
N HIS A 438 19.07 -7.26 -0.41
CA HIS A 438 19.13 -6.56 0.88
C HIS A 438 20.51 -6.60 1.55
N ALA A 439 21.31 -7.63 1.29
CA ALA A 439 22.66 -7.76 1.82
C ALA A 439 23.70 -6.96 1.02
N THR A 440 23.35 -6.43 -0.14
CA THR A 440 24.25 -5.64 -0.98
C THR A 440 24.52 -4.27 -0.35
N LYS A 441 25.75 -3.79 -0.44
CA LYS A 441 26.10 -2.44 0.03
C LYS A 441 25.48 -1.40 -0.90
N TYR A 442 24.66 -0.48 -0.35
CA TYR A 442 23.93 0.55 -1.10
C TYR A 442 23.01 -0.02 -2.21
N PRO A 443 22.07 -0.91 -1.88
CA PRO A 443 21.23 -1.58 -2.89
C PRO A 443 20.37 -0.59 -3.67
N GLN A 444 19.88 0.49 -3.04
CA GLN A 444 19.05 1.50 -3.70
C GLN A 444 19.81 2.21 -4.81
N SER A 445 21.07 2.56 -4.60
CA SER A 445 21.90 3.18 -5.64
C SER A 445 22.07 2.28 -6.87
N LEU A 446 22.22 0.96 -6.65
CA LEU A 446 22.32 0.00 -7.75
C LEU A 446 20.98 -0.17 -8.49
N ILE A 447 19.86 -0.12 -7.78
CA ILE A 447 18.52 -0.12 -8.39
C ILE A 447 18.34 1.16 -9.24
N ASP A 448 18.70 2.31 -8.68
CA ASP A 448 18.61 3.58 -9.39
C ASP A 448 19.47 3.59 -10.66
N ASP A 449 20.69 3.06 -10.57
CA ASP A 449 21.58 2.95 -11.74
C ASP A 449 21.07 1.93 -12.77
N PHE A 450 20.54 0.79 -12.32
CA PHE A 450 19.88 -0.18 -13.21
C PHE A 450 18.64 0.40 -13.89
N SER A 451 17.93 1.32 -13.22
CA SER A 451 16.70 1.94 -13.75
C SER A 451 16.98 3.07 -14.75
N LYS A 452 18.19 3.61 -14.79
CA LYS A 452 18.54 4.70 -15.72
C LYS A 452 18.75 4.16 -17.12
N LYS A 453 18.06 4.76 -18.09
CA LYS A 453 18.15 4.41 -19.52
C LYS A 453 19.54 4.66 -20.10
N ASP A 454 20.16 5.77 -19.68
CA ASP A 454 21.43 6.25 -20.26
C ASP A 454 22.68 5.61 -19.64
N LEU A 455 22.53 4.83 -18.55
CA LEU A 455 23.63 4.12 -17.95
C LEU A 455 23.79 2.74 -18.59
N PRO A 456 24.99 2.46 -19.15
CA PRO A 456 25.25 1.18 -19.79
C PRO A 456 25.38 0.01 -18.81
N GLU A 457 25.62 0.26 -17.53
CA GLU A 457 25.86 -0.75 -16.51
C GLU A 457 25.17 -0.38 -15.19
N PRO A 458 24.65 -1.35 -14.42
CA PRO A 458 24.60 -2.78 -14.74
C PRO A 458 23.56 -3.11 -15.83
N GLN A 459 23.85 -4.13 -16.64
CA GLN A 459 22.94 -4.64 -17.67
C GLN A 459 22.14 -5.85 -17.17
N ILE A 460 22.76 -6.65 -16.28
CA ILE A 460 22.11 -7.78 -15.63
C ILE A 460 22.01 -7.48 -14.13
N ALA A 461 20.80 -7.49 -13.61
CA ALA A 461 20.51 -7.44 -12.17
C ALA A 461 20.19 -8.85 -11.66
N ILE A 462 20.96 -9.36 -10.71
CA ILE A 462 20.75 -10.66 -10.09
C ILE A 462 20.12 -10.42 -8.71
N SER A 463 18.87 -10.83 -8.53
CA SER A 463 18.08 -10.51 -7.33
C SER A 463 17.51 -11.76 -6.69
N VAL A 464 17.19 -11.67 -5.39
CA VAL A 464 16.43 -12.70 -4.68
C VAL A 464 14.97 -12.30 -4.58
N ASP A 465 14.67 -11.14 -3.97
CA ASP A 465 13.30 -10.67 -3.76
C ASP A 465 13.12 -9.18 -4.12
N MET A 466 14.22 -8.40 -4.21
CA MET A 466 14.13 -6.93 -4.28
C MET A 466 13.55 -6.41 -5.59
N LEU A 467 13.60 -7.19 -6.67
CA LEU A 467 13.15 -6.81 -8.00
C LEU A 467 11.89 -7.55 -8.46
N ASP A 468 11.22 -8.29 -7.56
CA ASP A 468 10.06 -9.13 -7.90
C ASP A 468 8.84 -8.30 -8.29
N THR A 469 8.58 -7.21 -7.56
CA THR A 469 7.40 -6.37 -7.76
C THR A 469 7.73 -4.89 -7.60
N GLY A 470 6.97 -4.07 -8.30
CA GLY A 470 6.92 -2.62 -8.07
C GLY A 470 8.11 -1.81 -8.58
N ILE A 471 9.07 -2.40 -9.28
CA ILE A 471 10.16 -1.64 -9.91
C ILE A 471 9.75 -1.26 -11.33
N ASP A 472 9.85 0.02 -11.62
CA ASP A 472 9.58 0.57 -12.95
C ASP A 472 10.89 0.71 -13.72
N VAL A 473 11.25 -0.32 -14.46
CA VAL A 473 12.38 -0.34 -15.40
C VAL A 473 11.90 -0.82 -16.76
N PRO A 474 11.32 0.09 -17.56
CA PRO A 474 10.71 -0.24 -18.85
C PRO A 474 11.67 -0.91 -19.85
N GLU A 475 12.97 -0.72 -19.68
CA GLU A 475 14.01 -1.28 -20.54
C GLU A 475 14.33 -2.76 -20.26
N VAL A 476 13.76 -3.36 -19.22
CA VAL A 476 13.94 -4.79 -18.96
C VAL A 476 13.18 -5.60 -20.01
N VAL A 477 13.90 -6.39 -20.75
CA VAL A 477 13.39 -7.23 -21.85
C VAL A 477 13.68 -8.72 -21.69
N ASN A 478 14.52 -9.09 -20.73
CA ASN A 478 14.81 -10.49 -20.37
C ASN A 478 14.57 -10.71 -18.87
N LEU A 479 13.95 -11.85 -18.53
CA LEU A 479 13.70 -12.30 -17.17
C LEU A 479 14.13 -13.76 -17.01
#